data_c763b2cdec10bb2bba21fce3576f1860
#
_entry.id   c763b2cdec10bb2bba21fce3576f1860
#
_cell.length_a   1.000
_cell.length_b   1.000
_cell.length_c   1.000
_cell.angle_alpha   90.00
_cell.angle_beta   90.00
_cell.angle_gamma   90.00
#
_symmetry.space_group_name_H-M   'P 1'
#
loop_
_entity.id
_entity.type
_entity.pdbx_description
1 polymer ?
#
loop_
_entity_poly.entity_id
_entity_poly.type
_entity_poly.pdbx_seq_one_letter_code
_entity_poly.pdbx_strand_id
1 'polypeptide(L)'
;VARRSLSDNGYGAATATVAPGSYDASTRGVAPGGRFSAGGSPANAVRVGLSTSVPVTFGRAIGLPAAVPLRVTGTAASAQFAAFTIGSGTLRLEGGIANALLGALLGARLSLSVSDYDALASARVDGLRVLDSLGVSLNMQAANYTDIVQANASVGQLLMAIRAAASDNGSAASALSGILNALPNAGNLVAIGQVDGLGDAAALAPPRGFAGPSLNVLNLLGAAASLANGQNQVAVDLGATVPGLLSTRLTLAIGERKRSSGWVRPGSQNATVQTAQTRLLIETTVTAPLGLGTLSLPVYAEVAPAQATLRSLSCAGSGGRKVTLDAQTGLATLAVAQIPRAAITGGSAGPDLSQPASLIALPLVNVSGRAHATLGTASQTLVFSDADIANHTVRTVASGNLTQSLTGSLLRNLVLNIDGLGVPPLLQSALTTTLGTVTPGIDLVLDTVLRSLGLRLGYADLDVDGTLCNQAVLVQ
;
A
#
# COMPACT_ATOMS: atom_id res chain seq x y z
N VAL A 1 -17.01 -32.87 18.42
CA VAL A 1 -17.40 -31.53 17.94
C VAL A 1 -18.68 -31.60 17.11
N ALA A 2 -18.73 -32.28 15.95
CA ALA A 2 -19.90 -32.32 15.07
C ALA A 2 -21.20 -32.76 15.77
N ARG A 3 -21.15 -33.86 16.54
CA ARG A 3 -22.33 -34.34 17.30
C ARG A 3 -22.80 -33.33 18.38
N ARG A 4 -21.88 -32.65 19.04
CA ARG A 4 -22.21 -31.63 20.04
C ARG A 4 -22.88 -30.43 19.37
N SER A 5 -22.32 -29.97 18.26
CA SER A 5 -22.92 -28.88 17.47
C SER A 5 -24.33 -29.22 16.97
N LEU A 6 -24.59 -30.47 16.57
CA LEU A 6 -25.93 -30.93 16.21
C LEU A 6 -26.91 -30.90 17.38
N SER A 7 -26.48 -31.37 18.53
CA SER A 7 -27.28 -31.32 19.76
C SER A 7 -27.62 -29.89 20.16
N ASP A 8 -26.63 -28.99 20.14
CA ASP A 8 -26.76 -27.60 20.54
C ASP A 8 -27.69 -26.81 19.58
N ASN A 9 -27.81 -27.26 18.34
CA ASN A 9 -28.72 -26.70 17.32
C ASN A 9 -30.06 -27.45 17.16
N GLY A 10 -30.41 -28.34 18.08
CA GLY A 10 -31.71 -29.05 18.07
C GLY A 10 -31.79 -30.24 17.12
N TYR A 11 -30.66 -30.65 16.52
CA TYR A 11 -30.61 -31.79 15.58
C TYR A 11 -30.00 -33.06 16.24
N GLY A 12 -30.18 -33.25 17.52
CA GLY A 12 -29.59 -34.36 18.26
C GLY A 12 -29.95 -35.76 17.73
N ALA A 13 -31.10 -35.89 17.04
CA ALA A 13 -31.52 -37.14 16.40
C ALA A 13 -30.93 -37.37 15.01
N ALA A 14 -30.21 -36.40 14.45
CA ALA A 14 -29.62 -36.50 13.12
C ALA A 14 -28.35 -37.41 13.15
N THR A 15 -28.13 -38.16 12.07
CA THR A 15 -26.93 -38.97 11.89
C THR A 15 -25.85 -38.13 11.21
N ALA A 16 -24.68 -38.01 11.86
CA ALA A 16 -23.51 -37.36 11.30
C ALA A 16 -22.48 -38.38 10.82
N THR A 17 -22.05 -38.24 9.57
CA THR A 17 -20.86 -38.93 9.03
C THR A 17 -19.71 -37.95 8.92
N VAL A 18 -18.51 -38.36 9.35
CA VAL A 18 -17.30 -37.51 9.31
C VAL A 18 -16.22 -38.26 8.54
N ALA A 19 -15.79 -37.69 7.42
CA ALA A 19 -14.73 -38.26 6.58
C ALA A 19 -13.53 -37.28 6.52
N PRO A 20 -12.40 -37.62 7.13
CA PRO A 20 -11.14 -36.88 6.92
C PRO A 20 -10.61 -37.17 5.52
N GLY A 21 -9.89 -36.20 4.93
CA GLY A 21 -9.32 -36.34 3.60
C GLY A 21 -8.49 -35.13 3.19
N SER A 22 -8.14 -35.09 1.93
CA SER A 22 -7.45 -33.95 1.34
C SER A 22 -8.40 -33.11 0.49
N TYR A 23 -8.21 -31.79 0.53
CA TYR A 23 -8.87 -30.84 -0.33
C TYR A 23 -7.83 -30.03 -1.08
N ASP A 24 -7.91 -30.05 -2.43
CA ASP A 24 -7.02 -29.28 -3.30
C ASP A 24 -7.81 -28.18 -4.02
N ALA A 25 -7.62 -26.94 -3.56
CA ALA A 25 -8.25 -25.77 -4.15
C ALA A 25 -7.69 -25.40 -5.53
N SER A 26 -6.47 -25.87 -5.86
CA SER A 26 -5.77 -25.52 -7.11
C SER A 26 -6.29 -26.31 -8.33
N THR A 27 -7.03 -27.41 -8.12
CA THR A 27 -7.56 -28.24 -9.19
C THR A 27 -8.55 -27.45 -10.06
N ARG A 28 -8.08 -26.99 -11.21
CA ARG A 28 -8.91 -26.25 -12.17
C ARG A 28 -9.86 -27.19 -12.92
N GLY A 29 -11.04 -26.67 -13.29
CA GLY A 29 -12.04 -27.44 -14.08
C GLY A 29 -12.86 -28.44 -13.28
N VAL A 30 -12.59 -28.62 -11.98
CA VAL A 30 -13.38 -29.49 -11.09
C VAL A 30 -14.27 -28.63 -10.19
N ALA A 31 -15.56 -28.93 -10.15
CA ALA A 31 -16.49 -28.28 -9.25
C ALA A 31 -15.99 -28.42 -7.78
N PRO A 32 -16.27 -27.46 -6.89
CA PRO A 32 -15.77 -27.49 -5.50
C PRO A 32 -16.01 -28.82 -4.80
N GLY A 33 -17.15 -29.47 -5.02
CA GLY A 33 -17.49 -30.77 -4.47
C GLY A 33 -16.56 -31.92 -4.85
N GLY A 34 -15.96 -31.85 -6.03
CA GLY A 34 -15.05 -32.87 -6.55
C GLY A 34 -13.60 -32.69 -6.09
N ARG A 35 -13.27 -31.57 -5.43
CA ARG A 35 -11.91 -31.26 -4.97
C ARG A 35 -11.53 -31.93 -3.64
N PHE A 36 -12.48 -32.61 -3.00
CA PHE A 36 -12.26 -33.36 -1.76
C PHE A 36 -12.06 -34.84 -2.07
N SER A 37 -10.96 -35.42 -1.56
CA SER A 37 -10.65 -36.85 -1.62
C SER A 37 -10.67 -37.43 -0.20
N ALA A 38 -11.65 -38.30 0.09
CA ALA A 38 -11.73 -38.97 1.38
C ALA A 38 -10.53 -39.88 1.57
N GLY A 39 -9.90 -39.83 2.77
CA GLY A 39 -8.67 -40.59 3.10
C GLY A 39 -7.42 -40.07 2.36
N GLY A 40 -7.49 -38.99 1.59
CA GLY A 40 -6.34 -38.42 0.89
C GLY A 40 -5.28 -37.88 1.84
N SER A 41 -4.01 -37.89 1.40
CA SER A 41 -2.85 -37.40 2.16
C SER A 41 -2.14 -36.26 1.42
N PRO A 42 -1.69 -35.19 2.12
CA PRO A 42 -1.90 -34.95 3.55
C PRO A 42 -3.36 -34.63 3.87
N ALA A 43 -3.86 -35.11 5.03
CA ALA A 43 -5.21 -34.84 5.48
C ALA A 43 -5.32 -33.39 5.94
N ASN A 44 -5.87 -32.52 5.09
CA ASN A 44 -6.05 -31.08 5.36
C ASN A 44 -7.52 -30.66 5.36
N ALA A 45 -8.47 -31.59 5.23
CA ALA A 45 -9.89 -31.30 5.18
C ALA A 45 -10.73 -32.39 5.85
N VAL A 46 -11.94 -31.99 6.24
CA VAL A 46 -12.95 -32.87 6.80
C VAL A 46 -14.28 -32.60 6.10
N ARG A 47 -14.91 -33.66 5.58
CA ARG A 47 -16.29 -33.59 5.05
C ARG A 47 -17.24 -34.15 6.11
N VAL A 48 -18.26 -33.37 6.43
CA VAL A 48 -19.35 -33.75 7.34
C VAL A 48 -20.62 -33.90 6.53
N GLY A 49 -21.20 -35.09 6.56
CA GLY A 49 -22.52 -35.36 6.02
C GLY A 49 -23.54 -35.45 7.14
N LEU A 50 -24.65 -34.80 6.97
CA LEU A 50 -25.79 -34.81 7.88
C LEU A 50 -26.95 -35.49 7.23
N SER A 51 -27.61 -36.42 7.92
CA SER A 51 -28.83 -37.07 7.46
C SER A 51 -29.89 -37.00 8.56
N THR A 52 -31.05 -36.48 8.23
CA THR A 52 -32.22 -36.43 9.11
C THR A 52 -33.50 -36.65 8.31
N SER A 53 -34.61 -36.84 9.00
CA SER A 53 -35.93 -36.91 8.36
C SER A 53 -36.83 -35.82 8.94
N VAL A 54 -37.53 -35.13 8.06
CA VAL A 54 -38.50 -34.09 8.41
C VAL A 54 -39.91 -34.62 8.29
N PRO A 55 -40.74 -34.61 9.34
CA PRO A 55 -42.13 -35.05 9.24
C PRO A 55 -42.95 -34.11 8.37
N VAL A 56 -43.79 -34.69 7.49
CA VAL A 56 -44.63 -33.93 6.58
C VAL A 56 -46.06 -33.97 7.10
N THR A 57 -46.50 -32.88 7.73
CA THR A 57 -47.81 -32.84 8.45
C THR A 57 -49.00 -32.87 7.46
N PHE A 58 -49.01 -32.05 6.44
CA PHE A 58 -50.11 -31.93 5.45
C PHE A 58 -49.89 -32.70 4.15
N GLY A 59 -48.65 -33.11 3.84
CA GLY A 59 -48.32 -33.81 2.58
C GLY A 59 -48.98 -35.19 2.46
N ARG A 60 -49.33 -35.82 3.58
CA ARG A 60 -50.09 -37.08 3.55
C ARG A 60 -51.42 -36.99 2.84
N ALA A 61 -52.10 -35.82 2.94
CA ALA A 61 -53.36 -35.58 2.27
C ALA A 61 -53.27 -35.57 0.71
N ILE A 62 -52.03 -35.38 0.20
CA ILE A 62 -51.73 -35.37 -1.24
C ILE A 62 -50.81 -36.51 -1.66
N GLY A 63 -50.72 -37.58 -0.83
CA GLY A 63 -50.00 -38.81 -1.16
C GLY A 63 -48.49 -38.77 -0.91
N LEU A 64 -47.95 -37.75 -0.20
CA LEU A 64 -46.53 -37.73 0.16
C LEU A 64 -46.23 -38.66 1.36
N PRO A 65 -44.99 -39.19 1.47
CA PRO A 65 -44.58 -40.00 2.62
C PRO A 65 -44.67 -39.23 3.93
N ALA A 66 -44.83 -39.93 5.05
CA ALA A 66 -44.95 -39.34 6.39
C ALA A 66 -43.73 -38.53 6.81
N ALA A 67 -42.60 -38.82 6.24
CA ALA A 67 -41.37 -38.06 6.47
C ALA A 67 -40.51 -38.05 5.19
N VAL A 68 -39.80 -36.95 4.97
CA VAL A 68 -38.89 -36.76 3.84
C VAL A 68 -37.46 -36.80 4.36
N PRO A 69 -36.58 -37.66 3.78
CA PRO A 69 -35.18 -37.66 4.17
C PRO A 69 -34.48 -36.39 3.66
N LEU A 70 -33.77 -35.70 4.56
CA LEU A 70 -32.93 -34.54 4.26
C LEU A 70 -31.47 -34.93 4.43
N ARG A 71 -30.65 -34.61 3.42
CA ARG A 71 -29.20 -34.81 3.47
C ARG A 71 -28.50 -33.51 3.12
N VAL A 72 -27.53 -33.12 3.93
CA VAL A 72 -26.68 -31.95 3.70
C VAL A 72 -25.23 -32.36 3.91
N THR A 73 -24.33 -31.88 3.09
CA THR A 73 -22.89 -32.08 3.24
C THR A 73 -22.19 -30.75 3.30
N GLY A 74 -21.20 -30.65 4.19
CA GLY A 74 -20.30 -29.52 4.29
C GLY A 74 -18.85 -30.02 4.33
N THR A 75 -17.96 -29.34 3.64
CA THR A 75 -16.52 -29.65 3.67
C THR A 75 -15.77 -28.43 4.24
N ALA A 76 -15.03 -28.66 5.30
CA ALA A 76 -14.09 -27.68 5.87
C ALA A 76 -12.66 -28.11 5.57
N ALA A 77 -11.83 -27.20 5.06
CA ALA A 77 -10.41 -27.43 4.82
C ALA A 77 -9.57 -26.53 5.71
N SER A 78 -8.41 -27.02 6.10
CA SER A 78 -7.38 -26.21 6.74
C SER A 78 -6.74 -25.34 5.66
N ALA A 79 -6.81 -24.03 5.87
CA ALA A 79 -6.19 -23.05 4.99
C ALA A 79 -5.09 -22.30 5.71
N GLN A 80 -4.10 -21.87 4.95
CA GLN A 80 -2.99 -21.06 5.41
C GLN A 80 -3.06 -19.71 4.69
N PHE A 81 -2.90 -18.64 5.46
CA PHE A 81 -2.94 -17.28 4.94
C PHE A 81 -1.71 -16.51 5.40
N ALA A 82 -1.22 -15.62 4.55
CA ALA A 82 -0.26 -14.60 4.89
C ALA A 82 -0.83 -13.23 4.59
N ALA A 83 -0.41 -12.24 5.34
CA ALA A 83 -0.60 -10.84 5.03
C ALA A 83 0.79 -10.21 4.85
N PHE A 84 0.95 -9.37 3.84
CA PHE A 84 2.21 -8.72 3.55
C PHE A 84 1.98 -7.37 2.89
N THR A 85 2.96 -6.50 3.04
CA THR A 85 2.91 -5.12 2.53
C THR A 85 4.12 -4.86 1.64
N ILE A 86 3.92 -4.07 0.58
CA ILE A 86 4.96 -3.49 -0.25
C ILE A 86 5.00 -1.98 -0.02
N GLY A 87 6.20 -1.43 0.18
CA GLY A 87 6.36 0.01 0.41
C GLY A 87 7.77 0.35 0.81
N SER A 88 7.99 1.56 1.30
CA SER A 88 9.25 1.93 1.92
C SER A 88 9.21 1.55 3.40
N GLY A 89 10.20 0.76 3.84
CA GLY A 89 10.45 0.48 5.25
C GLY A 89 10.88 1.73 6.02
N THR A 90 11.68 1.58 7.05
CA THR A 90 12.14 2.64 7.97
C THR A 90 12.55 3.95 7.29
N LEU A 91 12.03 5.06 7.79
CA LEU A 91 12.11 6.39 7.21
C LEU A 91 12.89 7.36 8.10
N ARG A 92 13.83 8.08 7.47
CA ARG A 92 14.15 9.44 7.93
C ARG A 92 13.41 10.41 7.01
N LEU A 93 12.40 11.08 7.51
CA LEU A 93 11.67 12.12 6.79
C LEU A 93 12.17 13.50 7.22
N GLU A 94 12.40 14.37 6.25
CA GLU A 94 12.56 15.80 6.54
C GLU A 94 11.20 16.38 6.92
N GLY A 95 11.02 16.68 8.21
CA GLY A 95 9.73 17.05 8.79
C GLY A 95 9.02 18.20 8.06
N GLY A 96 9.76 19.19 7.57
CA GLY A 96 9.19 20.32 6.85
C GLY A 96 8.48 19.90 5.54
N ILE A 97 9.13 19.08 4.71
CA ILE A 97 8.58 18.60 3.44
C ILE A 97 7.40 17.63 3.69
N ALA A 98 7.57 16.71 4.66
CA ALA A 98 6.52 15.77 5.02
C ALA A 98 5.28 16.46 5.59
N ASN A 99 5.45 17.47 6.46
CA ASN A 99 4.36 18.29 6.99
C ASN A 99 3.63 19.04 5.87
N ALA A 100 4.37 19.62 4.92
CA ALA A 100 3.77 20.33 3.79
C ALA A 100 2.95 19.39 2.89
N LEU A 101 3.48 18.19 2.59
CA LEU A 101 2.80 17.20 1.75
C LEU A 101 1.56 16.61 2.43
N LEU A 102 1.70 16.05 3.63
CA LEU A 102 0.57 15.47 4.37
C LEU A 102 -0.45 16.54 4.74
N GLY A 103 0.02 17.75 5.09
CA GLY A 103 -0.84 18.89 5.35
C GLY A 103 -1.69 19.26 4.13
N ALA A 104 -1.10 19.30 2.94
CA ALA A 104 -1.82 19.58 1.70
C ALA A 104 -2.83 18.46 1.34
N LEU A 105 -2.49 17.19 1.58
CA LEU A 105 -3.40 16.06 1.38
C LEU A 105 -4.59 16.11 2.36
N LEU A 106 -4.37 16.49 3.61
CA LEU A 106 -5.38 16.57 4.66
C LEU A 106 -6.11 17.93 4.71
N GLY A 107 -5.67 18.92 3.92
CA GLY A 107 -6.17 20.29 4.01
C GLY A 107 -5.83 20.96 5.36
N ALA A 108 -4.72 20.60 5.99
CA ALA A 108 -4.30 21.00 7.34
C ALA A 108 -2.91 21.63 7.34
N ARG A 109 -2.59 22.37 8.40
CA ARG A 109 -1.22 22.84 8.67
C ARG A 109 -0.60 21.95 9.74
N LEU A 110 0.29 21.04 9.33
CA LEU A 110 0.96 20.13 10.23
C LEU A 110 2.29 20.71 10.73
N SER A 111 2.67 20.37 11.96
CA SER A 111 3.92 20.77 12.61
C SER A 111 4.54 19.60 13.39
N LEU A 112 4.54 18.40 12.79
CA LEU A 112 5.14 17.20 13.37
C LEU A 112 6.67 17.31 13.32
N SER A 113 7.32 16.84 14.36
CA SER A 113 8.76 16.69 14.43
C SER A 113 9.24 15.43 13.69
N VAL A 114 10.52 15.31 13.45
CA VAL A 114 11.12 14.08 12.88
C VAL A 114 10.85 12.87 13.78
N SER A 115 10.92 13.06 15.11
CA SER A 115 10.61 12.00 16.08
C SER A 115 9.15 11.55 16.05
N ASP A 116 8.20 12.43 15.72
CA ASP A 116 6.80 12.05 15.54
C ASP A 116 6.63 11.16 14.29
N TYR A 117 7.31 11.51 13.20
CA TYR A 117 7.33 10.66 12.00
C TYR A 117 7.99 9.31 12.24
N ASP A 118 9.10 9.26 12.97
CA ASP A 118 9.76 8.01 13.35
C ASP A 118 8.84 7.14 14.22
N ALA A 119 8.09 7.76 15.15
CA ALA A 119 7.11 7.07 15.98
C ALA A 119 5.96 6.50 15.13
N LEU A 120 5.42 7.26 14.18
CA LEU A 120 4.37 6.80 13.26
C LEU A 120 4.87 5.69 12.33
N ALA A 121 6.12 5.80 11.85
CA ALA A 121 6.74 4.83 10.93
C ALA A 121 7.09 3.50 11.61
N SER A 122 7.43 3.54 12.90
CA SER A 122 7.74 2.33 13.69
C SER A 122 6.51 1.66 14.30
N ALA A 123 5.43 2.42 14.50
CA ALA A 123 4.23 1.91 15.14
C ALA A 123 3.41 0.99 14.20
N ARG A 124 2.89 -0.10 14.79
CA ARG A 124 1.99 -1.03 14.13
C ARG A 124 0.72 -1.21 14.93
N VAL A 125 -0.36 -1.45 14.24
CA VAL A 125 -1.69 -1.67 14.82
C VAL A 125 -2.34 -2.89 14.19
N ASP A 126 -3.15 -3.58 14.96
CA ASP A 126 -4.02 -4.64 14.45
C ASP A 126 -5.14 -4.01 13.61
N GLY A 127 -5.24 -4.38 12.32
CA GLY A 127 -6.23 -3.83 11.40
C GLY A 127 -7.68 -4.08 11.85
N LEU A 128 -7.96 -5.21 12.49
CA LEU A 128 -9.31 -5.48 13.02
C LEU A 128 -9.62 -4.67 14.28
N ARG A 129 -8.63 -4.34 15.12
CA ARG A 129 -8.82 -3.39 16.23
C ARG A 129 -9.16 -1.98 15.73
N VAL A 130 -8.59 -1.55 14.61
CA VAL A 130 -8.97 -0.28 13.97
C VAL A 130 -10.45 -0.35 13.53
N LEU A 131 -10.87 -1.45 12.87
CA LEU A 131 -12.26 -1.65 12.47
C LEU A 131 -13.22 -1.74 13.67
N ASP A 132 -12.81 -2.35 14.79
CA ASP A 132 -13.60 -2.36 16.03
C ASP A 132 -13.83 -0.95 16.54
N SER A 133 -12.79 -0.11 16.59
CA SER A 133 -12.89 1.28 17.02
C SER A 133 -13.76 2.11 16.07
N LEU A 134 -13.66 1.86 14.76
CA LEU A 134 -14.55 2.46 13.76
C LEU A 134 -16.02 2.02 13.97
N GLY A 135 -16.26 0.73 14.20
CA GLY A 135 -17.58 0.21 14.50
C GLY A 135 -18.25 0.91 15.69
N VAL A 136 -17.46 1.22 16.73
CA VAL A 136 -17.96 2.02 17.87
C VAL A 136 -18.31 3.45 17.43
N SER A 137 -17.41 4.12 16.70
CA SER A 137 -17.61 5.53 16.30
C SER A 137 -18.73 5.73 15.27
N LEU A 138 -19.06 4.67 14.52
CA LEU A 138 -20.13 4.65 13.51
C LEU A 138 -21.46 4.07 14.03
N ASN A 139 -21.55 3.72 15.33
CA ASN A 139 -22.68 3.00 15.93
C ASN A 139 -23.00 1.65 15.26
N MET A 140 -21.97 0.96 14.81
CA MET A 140 -22.04 -0.33 14.11
C MET A 140 -21.42 -1.48 14.95
N GLN A 141 -21.54 -1.44 16.29
CA GLN A 141 -20.90 -2.42 17.17
C GLN A 141 -21.45 -3.85 16.99
N ALA A 142 -22.70 -3.98 16.57
CA ALA A 142 -23.32 -5.28 16.28
C ALA A 142 -23.07 -5.78 14.85
N ALA A 143 -22.53 -4.93 13.95
CA ALA A 143 -22.24 -5.29 12.57
C ALA A 143 -21.00 -6.19 12.48
N ASN A 144 -20.91 -7.01 11.44
CA ASN A 144 -19.69 -7.74 11.12
C ASN A 144 -18.64 -6.79 10.50
N TYR A 145 -17.40 -7.23 10.36
CA TYR A 145 -16.33 -6.42 9.77
C TYR A 145 -16.59 -6.06 8.30
N THR A 146 -17.25 -6.94 7.55
CA THR A 146 -17.59 -6.69 6.14
C THR A 146 -18.52 -5.49 6.00
N ASP A 147 -19.51 -5.35 6.90
CA ASP A 147 -20.43 -4.22 6.88
C ASP A 147 -19.71 -2.90 7.23
N ILE A 148 -18.76 -2.94 8.20
CA ILE A 148 -17.96 -1.77 8.57
C ILE A 148 -17.09 -1.33 7.40
N VAL A 149 -16.46 -2.26 6.70
CA VAL A 149 -15.60 -1.98 5.54
C VAL A 149 -16.39 -1.36 4.38
N GLN A 150 -17.66 -1.68 4.23
CA GLN A 150 -18.54 -1.08 3.22
C GLN A 150 -19.04 0.33 3.58
N ALA A 151 -18.84 0.75 4.83
CA ALA A 151 -19.25 2.06 5.27
C ALA A 151 -18.24 3.16 4.91
N ASN A 152 -18.67 4.42 5.06
CA ASN A 152 -17.82 5.59 4.99
C ASN A 152 -17.57 6.11 6.41
N ALA A 153 -16.36 6.56 6.67
CA ALA A 153 -15.99 7.25 7.91
C ALA A 153 -15.44 8.63 7.58
N SER A 154 -15.59 9.60 8.48
CA SER A 154 -14.82 10.83 8.35
C SER A 154 -13.34 10.57 8.60
N VAL A 155 -12.48 11.39 8.00
CA VAL A 155 -11.02 11.31 8.26
C VAL A 155 -10.74 11.40 9.77
N GLY A 156 -11.44 12.26 10.48
CA GLY A 156 -11.31 12.38 11.93
C GLY A 156 -11.67 11.09 12.67
N GLN A 157 -12.77 10.42 12.29
CA GLN A 157 -13.16 9.13 12.88
C GLN A 157 -12.13 8.04 12.59
N LEU A 158 -11.61 7.99 11.35
CA LEU A 158 -10.58 7.03 10.97
C LEU A 158 -9.28 7.25 11.76
N LEU A 159 -8.81 8.49 11.86
CA LEU A 159 -7.59 8.80 12.63
C LEU A 159 -7.78 8.57 14.13
N MET A 160 -8.96 8.84 14.68
CA MET A 160 -9.29 8.48 16.07
C MET A 160 -9.26 6.98 16.29
N ALA A 161 -9.77 6.18 15.34
CA ALA A 161 -9.74 4.72 15.43
C ALA A 161 -8.30 4.16 15.33
N ILE A 162 -7.48 4.70 14.42
CA ILE A 162 -6.05 4.35 14.33
C ILE A 162 -5.32 4.70 15.64
N ARG A 163 -5.57 5.89 16.20
CA ARG A 163 -5.01 6.31 17.48
C ARG A 163 -5.42 5.40 18.62
N ALA A 164 -6.69 5.00 18.69
CA ALA A 164 -7.19 4.08 19.71
C ALA A 164 -6.52 2.71 19.60
N ALA A 165 -6.34 2.19 18.38
CA ALA A 165 -5.62 0.94 18.13
C ALA A 165 -4.11 1.05 18.42
N ALA A 166 -3.53 2.25 18.35
CA ALA A 166 -2.12 2.55 18.64
C ALA A 166 -1.88 2.94 20.10
N SER A 167 -2.86 2.77 21.00
CA SER A 167 -2.78 3.20 22.42
C SER A 167 -1.57 2.62 23.17
N ASP A 168 -1.11 1.43 22.78
CA ASP A 168 0.07 0.78 23.37
C ASP A 168 1.39 1.47 22.98
N ASN A 169 1.38 2.35 21.94
CA ASN A 169 2.48 3.20 21.52
C ASN A 169 2.15 4.67 21.77
N GLY A 170 2.49 5.16 22.96
CA GLY A 170 2.14 6.52 23.39
C GLY A 170 2.69 7.64 22.49
N SER A 171 3.87 7.46 21.90
CA SER A 171 4.47 8.45 20.99
C SER A 171 3.69 8.56 19.67
N ALA A 172 3.32 7.43 19.05
CA ALA A 172 2.50 7.42 17.85
C ALA A 172 1.09 7.97 18.12
N ALA A 173 0.47 7.59 19.24
CA ALA A 173 -0.83 8.11 19.65
C ALA A 173 -0.79 9.63 19.89
N SER A 174 0.31 10.16 20.44
CA SER A 174 0.54 11.60 20.62
C SER A 174 0.67 12.32 19.27
N ALA A 175 1.48 11.79 18.35
CA ALA A 175 1.63 12.34 17.00
C ALA A 175 0.29 12.38 16.24
N LEU A 176 -0.52 11.30 16.31
CA LEU A 176 -1.86 11.26 15.73
C LEU A 176 -2.79 12.29 16.38
N SER A 177 -2.67 12.54 17.70
CA SER A 177 -3.44 13.58 18.37
C SER A 177 -3.05 14.99 17.87
N GLY A 178 -1.76 15.24 17.61
CA GLY A 178 -1.29 16.47 16.97
C GLY A 178 -1.92 16.70 15.60
N ILE A 179 -2.00 15.65 14.78
CA ILE A 179 -2.67 15.71 13.46
C ILE A 179 -4.17 15.99 13.61
N LEU A 180 -4.86 15.25 14.48
CA LEU A 180 -6.30 15.44 14.73
C LEU A 180 -6.64 16.87 15.16
N ASN A 181 -5.81 17.47 16.01
CA ASN A 181 -6.00 18.85 16.48
C ASN A 181 -5.75 19.89 15.37
N ALA A 182 -4.95 19.55 14.37
CA ALA A 182 -4.64 20.43 13.24
C ALA A 182 -5.67 20.35 12.10
N LEU A 183 -6.55 19.32 12.08
CA LEU A 183 -7.53 19.13 11.01
C LEU A 183 -8.63 20.21 11.07
N PRO A 184 -8.77 21.10 10.06
CA PRO A 184 -9.85 22.10 10.02
C PRO A 184 -11.21 21.47 9.71
N ASN A 185 -11.23 20.38 8.94
CA ASN A 185 -12.39 19.64 8.51
C ASN A 185 -12.19 18.14 8.73
N ALA A 186 -12.47 17.68 9.95
CA ALA A 186 -12.45 16.25 10.26
C ALA A 186 -13.59 15.47 9.54
N GLY A 187 -14.41 16.14 8.75
CA GLY A 187 -15.64 15.61 8.16
C GLY A 187 -15.55 15.06 6.73
N ASN A 188 -14.40 15.18 6.05
CA ASN A 188 -14.24 14.55 4.73
C ASN A 188 -14.44 13.04 4.84
N LEU A 189 -15.36 12.50 4.02
CA LEU A 189 -15.69 11.08 4.05
C LEU A 189 -14.69 10.27 3.25
N VAL A 190 -14.27 9.16 3.83
CA VAL A 190 -13.38 8.18 3.25
C VAL A 190 -14.09 6.82 3.24
N ALA A 191 -14.11 6.14 2.11
CA ALA A 191 -14.59 4.76 2.03
C ALA A 191 -13.60 3.85 2.75
N ILE A 192 -14.02 3.22 3.86
CA ILE A 192 -13.16 2.40 4.72
C ILE A 192 -12.52 1.26 3.92
N GLY A 193 -13.26 0.63 3.01
CA GLY A 193 -12.77 -0.45 2.17
C GLY A 193 -11.67 -0.07 1.18
N GLN A 194 -11.50 1.23 0.91
CA GLN A 194 -10.42 1.73 0.07
C GLN A 194 -9.15 2.10 0.87
N VAL A 195 -9.25 2.11 2.21
CA VAL A 195 -8.08 2.32 3.05
C VAL A 195 -7.20 1.09 2.99
N ASP A 196 -6.00 1.27 2.48
CA ASP A 196 -5.02 0.21 2.25
C ASP A 196 -4.77 -0.62 3.52
N GLY A 197 -4.96 -1.91 3.42
CA GLY A 197 -4.85 -2.86 4.52
C GLY A 197 -6.13 -3.04 5.36
N LEU A 198 -6.98 -2.04 5.55
CA LEU A 198 -8.23 -2.18 6.33
C LEU A 198 -9.31 -2.93 5.56
N GLY A 199 -9.52 -2.59 4.28
CA GLY A 199 -10.48 -3.31 3.44
C GLY A 199 -10.17 -4.80 3.37
N ASP A 200 -8.92 -5.12 3.17
CA ASP A 200 -8.45 -6.50 3.04
C ASP A 200 -8.36 -7.25 4.38
N ALA A 201 -8.27 -6.55 5.53
CA ALA A 201 -8.28 -7.18 6.85
C ALA A 201 -9.57 -7.95 7.13
N ALA A 202 -10.70 -7.47 6.59
CA ALA A 202 -12.00 -8.12 6.72
C ALA A 202 -12.27 -9.23 5.69
N ALA A 203 -11.35 -9.50 4.76
CA ALA A 203 -11.56 -10.38 3.60
C ALA A 203 -11.96 -11.83 3.95
N LEU A 204 -11.59 -12.31 5.16
CA LEU A 204 -11.98 -13.63 5.65
C LEU A 204 -13.30 -13.62 6.43
N ALA A 205 -14.00 -12.48 6.51
CA ALA A 205 -15.16 -12.28 7.38
C ALA A 205 -14.94 -12.83 8.81
N PRO A 206 -13.84 -12.45 9.50
CA PRO A 206 -13.50 -13.03 10.78
C PRO A 206 -14.51 -12.60 11.84
N PRO A 207 -14.75 -13.44 12.89
CA PRO A 207 -15.55 -13.04 14.02
C PRO A 207 -14.86 -11.92 14.81
N ARG A 208 -15.65 -11.18 15.61
CA ARG A 208 -15.12 -10.17 16.53
C ARG A 208 -14.08 -10.76 17.47
N GLY A 209 -13.03 -9.98 17.74
CA GLY A 209 -11.91 -10.41 18.58
C GLY A 209 -10.90 -11.32 17.90
N PHE A 210 -11.03 -11.56 16.60
CA PHE A 210 -10.00 -12.24 15.81
C PHE A 210 -8.79 -11.32 15.63
N ALA A 211 -7.57 -11.89 15.55
CA ALA A 211 -6.36 -11.10 15.28
C ALA A 211 -6.31 -10.69 13.80
N GLY A 212 -6.18 -9.40 13.56
CA GLY A 212 -6.00 -8.83 12.24
C GLY A 212 -4.54 -8.86 11.76
N PRO A 213 -4.29 -8.46 10.50
CA PRO A 213 -2.95 -8.19 10.03
C PRO A 213 -2.35 -7.00 10.78
N SER A 214 -1.05 -7.02 10.99
CA SER A 214 -0.30 -5.95 11.66
C SER A 214 0.00 -4.85 10.63
N LEU A 215 -0.67 -3.70 10.73
CA LEU A 215 -0.57 -2.60 9.77
C LEU A 215 0.29 -1.46 10.31
N ASN A 216 1.11 -0.87 9.46
CA ASN A 216 1.94 0.29 9.81
C ASN A 216 1.10 1.56 9.90
N VAL A 217 1.27 2.34 10.98
CA VAL A 217 0.45 3.54 11.27
C VAL A 217 0.69 4.65 10.24
N LEU A 218 1.94 4.90 9.84
CA LEU A 218 2.25 5.92 8.84
C LEU A 218 1.66 5.56 7.46
N ASN A 219 1.64 4.29 7.11
CA ASN A 219 1.01 3.81 5.88
C ASN A 219 -0.50 4.02 5.90
N LEU A 220 -1.17 3.73 7.02
CA LEU A 220 -2.60 4.00 7.20
C LEU A 220 -2.91 5.50 7.13
N LEU A 221 -2.08 6.33 7.77
CA LEU A 221 -2.20 7.79 7.71
C LEU A 221 -2.07 8.29 6.26
N GLY A 222 -1.06 7.84 5.52
CA GLY A 222 -0.85 8.21 4.13
C GLY A 222 -2.00 7.76 3.22
N ALA A 223 -2.58 6.58 3.48
CA ALA A 223 -3.77 6.08 2.79
C ALA A 223 -4.99 6.97 3.06
N ALA A 224 -5.26 7.26 4.34
CA ALA A 224 -6.35 8.13 4.76
C ALA A 224 -6.22 9.54 4.15
N ALA A 225 -5.00 10.12 4.20
CA ALA A 225 -4.73 11.45 3.66
C ALA A 225 -4.96 11.52 2.14
N SER A 226 -4.53 10.51 1.40
CA SER A 226 -4.72 10.46 -0.06
C SER A 226 -6.19 10.33 -0.43
N LEU A 227 -6.95 9.49 0.26
CA LEU A 227 -8.38 9.31 0.04
C LEU A 227 -9.18 10.57 0.44
N ALA A 228 -8.76 11.24 1.53
CA ALA A 228 -9.38 12.49 1.99
C ALA A 228 -9.25 13.62 0.97
N ASN A 229 -8.16 13.66 0.22
CA ASN A 229 -7.94 14.64 -0.83
C ASN A 229 -8.94 14.48 -2.00
N GLY A 230 -9.45 13.28 -2.24
CA GLY A 230 -10.49 12.96 -3.24
C GLY A 230 -10.05 13.13 -4.71
N GLN A 231 -8.94 13.81 -4.96
CA GLN A 231 -8.43 14.08 -6.32
C GLN A 231 -7.13 13.33 -6.61
N ASN A 232 -6.49 12.75 -5.58
CA ASN A 232 -5.19 12.10 -5.68
C ASN A 232 -4.09 13.00 -6.29
N GLN A 233 -4.26 14.32 -6.17
CA GLN A 233 -3.40 15.34 -6.75
C GLN A 233 -3.13 16.43 -5.73
N VAL A 234 -1.87 16.85 -5.65
CA VAL A 234 -1.45 17.87 -4.70
C VAL A 234 -0.46 18.84 -5.37
N ALA A 235 -0.68 20.12 -5.14
CA ALA A 235 0.30 21.15 -5.43
C ALA A 235 0.76 21.78 -4.10
N VAL A 236 2.06 21.77 -3.84
CA VAL A 236 2.67 22.28 -2.62
C VAL A 236 3.74 23.29 -2.96
N ASP A 237 3.71 24.45 -2.32
CA ASP A 237 4.78 25.43 -2.41
C ASP A 237 5.65 25.31 -1.15
N LEU A 238 6.89 24.88 -1.31
CA LEU A 238 7.87 24.77 -0.22
C LEU A 238 8.68 26.05 -0.03
N GLY A 239 8.54 27.04 -0.95
CA GLY A 239 9.32 28.27 -0.89
C GLY A 239 10.82 27.99 -0.89
N ALA A 240 11.54 28.68 0.00
CA ALA A 240 12.99 28.53 0.20
C ALA A 240 13.36 27.58 1.37
N THR A 241 12.46 26.69 1.79
CA THR A 241 12.73 25.79 2.93
C THR A 241 13.74 24.68 2.62
N VAL A 242 14.02 24.45 1.33
CA VAL A 242 14.98 23.42 0.89
C VAL A 242 16.38 24.05 0.78
N PRO A 243 17.39 23.53 1.49
CA PRO A 243 18.74 24.08 1.47
C PRO A 243 19.31 24.15 0.04
N GLY A 244 19.88 25.30 -0.32
CA GLY A 244 20.49 25.55 -1.65
C GLY A 244 19.52 25.91 -2.75
N LEU A 245 18.21 25.96 -2.48
CA LEU A 245 17.17 26.35 -3.45
C LEU A 245 16.52 27.66 -3.03
N LEU A 246 16.27 28.56 -4.00
CA LEU A 246 15.60 29.85 -3.73
C LEU A 246 14.08 29.69 -3.61
N SER A 247 13.51 28.84 -4.43
CA SER A 247 12.11 28.44 -4.33
C SER A 247 11.93 27.01 -4.81
N THR A 248 10.93 26.32 -4.26
CA THR A 248 10.59 24.95 -4.68
C THR A 248 9.09 24.77 -4.67
N ARG A 249 8.54 24.34 -5.78
CA ARG A 249 7.13 23.97 -5.91
C ARG A 249 7.02 22.53 -6.37
N LEU A 250 6.10 21.79 -5.77
CA LEU A 250 5.79 20.41 -6.11
C LEU A 250 4.42 20.32 -6.76
N THR A 251 4.30 19.53 -7.81
CA THR A 251 3.01 19.06 -8.34
C THR A 251 3.07 17.55 -8.38
N LEU A 252 2.13 16.90 -7.70
CA LEU A 252 2.11 15.46 -7.46
C LEU A 252 0.78 14.87 -7.94
N ALA A 253 0.82 13.75 -8.64
CA ALA A 253 -0.32 12.89 -8.91
C ALA A 253 -0.01 11.46 -8.46
N ILE A 254 -0.96 10.85 -7.74
CA ILE A 254 -0.84 9.53 -7.15
C ILE A 254 -1.92 8.64 -7.79
N GLY A 255 -1.52 7.53 -8.42
CA GLY A 255 -2.46 6.54 -8.97
C GLY A 255 -3.03 5.61 -7.90
N GLU A 256 -3.80 4.65 -8.36
CA GLU A 256 -4.33 3.58 -7.52
C GLU A 256 -3.21 2.73 -6.91
N ARG A 257 -3.43 2.27 -5.68
CA ARG A 257 -2.49 1.45 -4.93
C ARG A 257 -3.22 0.33 -4.19
N LYS A 258 -2.55 -0.79 -4.06
CA LYS A 258 -2.93 -1.87 -3.15
C LYS A 258 -1.65 -2.39 -2.48
N ARG A 259 -1.17 -1.69 -1.46
CA ARG A 259 0.11 -1.94 -0.81
C ARG A 259 0.08 -3.08 0.19
N SER A 260 -1.06 -3.35 0.81
CA SER A 260 -1.26 -4.47 1.72
C SER A 260 -2.19 -5.52 1.11
N SER A 261 -1.84 -6.79 1.29
CA SER A 261 -2.63 -7.91 0.76
C SER A 261 -3.84 -8.26 1.63
N GLY A 262 -3.84 -7.86 2.92
CA GLY A 262 -4.68 -8.52 3.92
C GLY A 262 -4.38 -10.03 3.98
N TRP A 263 -5.33 -10.83 4.48
CA TRP A 263 -5.17 -12.29 4.57
C TRP A 263 -5.40 -12.97 3.21
N VAL A 264 -4.33 -13.39 2.55
CA VAL A 264 -4.37 -14.04 1.22
C VAL A 264 -3.73 -15.42 1.24
N ARG A 265 -4.13 -16.26 0.30
CA ARG A 265 -3.54 -17.59 0.05
C ARG A 265 -2.65 -17.55 -1.20
N PRO A 266 -1.60 -18.40 -1.27
CA PRO A 266 -0.87 -18.61 -2.51
C PRO A 266 -1.81 -18.95 -3.67
N GLY A 267 -1.64 -18.29 -4.81
CA GLY A 267 -2.45 -18.51 -6.01
C GLY A 267 -3.87 -17.92 -6.00
N SER A 268 -4.27 -17.17 -4.95
CA SER A 268 -5.52 -16.41 -4.97
C SER A 268 -5.39 -15.19 -5.89
N GLN A 269 -6.52 -14.70 -6.44
CA GLN A 269 -6.54 -13.52 -7.30
C GLN A 269 -6.01 -12.26 -6.60
N ASN A 270 -6.18 -12.18 -5.28
CA ASN A 270 -5.76 -11.04 -4.45
C ASN A 270 -4.36 -11.22 -3.84
N ALA A 271 -3.60 -12.25 -4.23
CA ALA A 271 -2.26 -12.53 -3.69
C ALA A 271 -1.17 -11.59 -4.20
N THR A 272 -1.52 -10.58 -5.00
CA THR A 272 -0.60 -9.57 -5.52
C THR A 272 -0.91 -8.21 -4.93
N VAL A 273 0.12 -7.53 -4.45
CA VAL A 273 0.09 -6.12 -4.01
C VAL A 273 0.96 -5.28 -4.91
N GLN A 274 0.67 -3.98 -4.97
CA GLN A 274 1.45 -3.03 -5.78
C GLN A 274 1.49 -1.65 -5.13
N THR A 275 2.58 -0.93 -5.37
CA THR A 275 2.67 0.49 -5.00
C THR A 275 1.88 1.34 -6.00
N ALA A 276 1.59 2.59 -5.65
CA ALA A 276 0.95 3.53 -6.57
C ALA A 276 1.89 3.93 -7.72
N GLN A 277 1.37 4.08 -8.92
CA GLN A 277 2.03 4.90 -9.94
C GLN A 277 2.06 6.35 -9.44
N THR A 278 3.21 6.98 -9.49
CA THR A 278 3.37 8.34 -8.97
C THR A 278 4.07 9.20 -10.01
N ARG A 279 3.52 10.38 -10.27
CA ARG A 279 4.13 11.43 -11.10
C ARG A 279 4.37 12.65 -10.25
N LEU A 280 5.57 13.18 -10.30
CA LEU A 280 6.02 14.31 -9.52
C LEU A 280 6.74 15.29 -10.44
N LEU A 281 6.36 16.56 -10.38
CA LEU A 281 7.09 17.67 -10.97
C LEU A 281 7.63 18.56 -9.84
N ILE A 282 8.94 18.71 -9.78
CA ILE A 282 9.66 19.59 -8.87
C ILE A 282 10.11 20.78 -9.70
N GLU A 283 9.52 21.95 -9.49
CA GLU A 283 9.95 23.21 -10.11
C GLU A 283 10.75 23.99 -9.08
N THR A 284 12.03 24.17 -9.34
CA THR A 284 12.90 24.90 -8.41
C THR A 284 13.65 26.01 -9.11
N THR A 285 13.99 27.06 -8.37
CA THR A 285 14.85 28.15 -8.83
C THR A 285 16.10 28.25 -7.98
N VAL A 286 17.20 28.57 -8.61
CA VAL A 286 18.49 28.80 -7.98
C VAL A 286 19.16 30.04 -8.59
N THR A 287 20.18 30.57 -7.94
CA THR A 287 20.97 31.66 -8.49
C THR A 287 21.75 31.15 -9.72
N ALA A 288 21.54 31.80 -10.87
CA ALA A 288 22.28 31.45 -12.08
C ALA A 288 23.74 31.91 -11.96
N PRO A 289 24.71 31.15 -12.56
CA PRO A 289 26.11 31.57 -12.54
C PRO A 289 26.35 32.82 -13.39
N LEU A 290 27.50 33.44 -13.22
CA LEU A 290 27.97 34.58 -14.01
C LEU A 290 27.01 35.80 -13.98
N GLY A 291 26.20 35.94 -12.95
CA GLY A 291 25.26 37.06 -12.84
C GLY A 291 24.06 37.01 -13.79
N LEU A 292 23.75 35.85 -14.35
CA LEU A 292 22.62 35.64 -15.27
C LEU A 292 21.24 35.59 -14.59
N GLY A 293 21.12 36.05 -13.35
CA GLY A 293 19.87 36.11 -12.60
C GLY A 293 19.47 34.79 -11.99
N THR A 294 18.33 34.22 -12.40
CA THR A 294 17.79 32.97 -11.85
C THR A 294 17.80 31.85 -12.88
N LEU A 295 18.17 30.66 -12.44
CA LEU A 295 18.05 29.41 -13.19
C LEU A 295 16.81 28.68 -12.69
N SER A 296 15.87 28.39 -13.60
CA SER A 296 14.68 27.59 -13.32
C SER A 296 14.91 26.16 -13.76
N LEU A 297 14.74 25.20 -12.84
CA LEU A 297 14.99 23.79 -13.10
C LEU A 297 13.73 22.96 -12.81
N PRO A 298 12.97 22.58 -13.82
CA PRO A 298 11.89 21.59 -13.68
C PRO A 298 12.46 20.19 -13.74
N VAL A 299 12.24 19.40 -12.69
CA VAL A 299 12.59 17.97 -12.62
C VAL A 299 11.33 17.15 -12.53
N TYR A 300 11.09 16.36 -13.52
CA TYR A 300 10.02 15.37 -13.55
C TYR A 300 10.51 14.03 -13.05
N ALA A 301 9.70 13.37 -12.24
CA ALA A 301 9.89 12.00 -11.83
C ALA A 301 8.59 11.19 -12.00
N GLU A 302 8.67 10.05 -12.64
CA GLU A 302 7.60 9.06 -12.72
C GLU A 302 8.10 7.74 -12.19
N VAL A 303 7.33 7.16 -11.27
CA VAL A 303 7.61 5.85 -10.68
C VAL A 303 6.45 4.93 -11.02
N ALA A 304 6.70 3.92 -11.82
CA ALA A 304 5.74 2.87 -12.11
C ALA A 304 5.55 1.96 -10.87
N PRO A 305 4.41 1.26 -10.74
CA PRO A 305 4.17 0.38 -9.61
C PRO A 305 5.23 -0.71 -9.47
N ALA A 306 5.77 -0.87 -8.26
CA ALA A 306 6.44 -2.09 -7.85
C ALA A 306 5.38 -3.11 -7.43
N GLN A 307 5.67 -4.40 -7.60
CA GLN A 307 4.71 -5.48 -7.36
C GLN A 307 5.31 -6.56 -6.47
N ALA A 308 4.47 -7.22 -5.67
CA ALA A 308 4.83 -8.42 -4.95
C ALA A 308 3.65 -9.41 -4.94
N THR A 309 3.97 -10.70 -5.11
CA THR A 309 2.99 -11.77 -5.17
C THR A 309 3.36 -12.87 -4.18
N LEU A 310 2.37 -13.34 -3.42
CA LEU A 310 2.54 -14.49 -2.53
C LEU A 310 2.70 -15.77 -3.35
N ARG A 311 3.92 -16.32 -3.37
CA ARG A 311 4.26 -17.56 -4.07
C ARG A 311 3.93 -18.79 -3.24
N SER A 312 4.38 -18.81 -1.99
CA SER A 312 4.13 -19.96 -1.11
C SER A 312 4.13 -19.54 0.37
N LEU A 313 3.41 -20.34 1.17
CA LEU A 313 3.39 -20.27 2.61
C LEU A 313 3.55 -21.68 3.17
N SER A 314 4.45 -21.86 4.11
CA SER A 314 4.62 -23.10 4.89
C SER A 314 4.47 -22.79 6.37
N CYS A 315 3.61 -23.56 7.04
CA CYS A 315 3.34 -23.45 8.47
C CYS A 315 3.82 -24.67 9.27
N ALA A 316 4.40 -25.67 8.60
CA ALA A 316 4.82 -26.92 9.23
C ALA A 316 6.29 -27.22 8.96
N GLY A 317 6.95 -27.86 9.93
CA GLY A 317 8.32 -28.34 9.81
C GLY A 317 9.24 -27.84 10.91
N SER A 318 10.45 -28.41 11.01
CA SER A 318 11.49 -28.05 11.97
C SER A 318 12.06 -26.63 11.78
N GLY A 319 11.69 -25.95 10.67
CA GLY A 319 12.16 -24.61 10.32
C GLY A 319 11.14 -23.49 10.60
N GLY A 320 10.03 -23.76 11.29
CA GLY A 320 9.00 -22.76 11.57
C GLY A 320 8.21 -22.31 10.34
N ARG A 321 7.55 -21.15 10.45
CA ARG A 321 6.79 -20.55 9.36
C ARG A 321 7.74 -19.97 8.30
N LYS A 322 7.37 -20.09 7.02
CA LYS A 322 8.09 -19.49 5.91
C LYS A 322 7.11 -18.88 4.91
N VAL A 323 7.32 -17.63 4.55
CA VAL A 323 6.57 -16.93 3.50
C VAL A 323 7.52 -16.63 2.35
N THR A 324 7.13 -17.00 1.13
CA THR A 324 7.91 -16.71 -0.09
C THR A 324 7.12 -15.73 -0.95
N LEU A 325 7.74 -14.61 -1.27
CA LEU A 325 7.18 -13.56 -2.12
C LEU A 325 8.03 -13.42 -3.38
N ASP A 326 7.39 -13.37 -4.55
CA ASP A 326 8.03 -12.92 -5.79
C ASP A 326 7.80 -11.41 -5.90
N ALA A 327 8.88 -10.63 -5.97
CA ALA A 327 8.84 -9.19 -5.98
C ALA A 327 9.54 -8.61 -7.21
N GLN A 328 9.00 -7.50 -7.70
CA GLN A 328 9.55 -6.74 -8.82
C GLN A 328 9.51 -5.24 -8.51
N THR A 329 10.62 -4.55 -8.76
CA THR A 329 10.68 -3.08 -8.65
C THR A 329 9.95 -2.42 -9.82
N GLY A 330 9.40 -1.22 -9.58
CA GLY A 330 8.84 -0.39 -10.64
C GLY A 330 9.92 0.23 -11.52
N LEU A 331 9.58 0.51 -12.77
CA LEU A 331 10.36 1.39 -13.64
C LEU A 331 10.34 2.81 -13.08
N ALA A 332 11.48 3.49 -13.08
CA ALA A 332 11.53 4.91 -12.73
C ALA A 332 12.09 5.73 -13.89
N THR A 333 11.48 6.88 -14.15
CA THR A 333 11.88 7.84 -15.17
C THR A 333 12.11 9.19 -14.53
N LEU A 334 13.26 9.82 -14.78
CA LEU A 334 13.53 11.21 -14.46
C LEU A 334 13.80 12.00 -15.72
N ALA A 335 13.31 13.25 -15.78
CA ALA A 335 13.57 14.12 -16.89
C ALA A 335 13.69 15.59 -16.48
N VAL A 336 14.48 16.35 -17.22
CA VAL A 336 14.39 17.81 -17.32
C VAL A 336 13.79 18.11 -18.68
N ALA A 337 12.59 18.70 -18.69
CA ALA A 337 11.84 19.01 -19.90
C ALA A 337 10.82 20.13 -19.61
N GLN A 338 10.26 20.73 -20.64
CA GLN A 338 9.15 21.66 -20.50
C GLN A 338 7.85 20.86 -20.28
N ILE A 339 7.37 20.85 -19.05
CA ILE A 339 6.20 20.04 -18.65
C ILE A 339 5.11 20.96 -18.10
N PRO A 340 3.97 21.06 -18.78
CA PRO A 340 2.80 21.74 -18.22
C PRO A 340 2.30 21.00 -16.97
N ARG A 341 2.01 21.73 -15.88
CA ARG A 341 1.48 21.13 -14.64
C ARG A 341 0.21 20.31 -14.88
N ALA A 342 -0.66 20.76 -15.78
CA ALA A 342 -1.86 20.03 -16.16
C ALA A 342 -1.56 18.63 -16.74
N ALA A 343 -0.39 18.42 -17.35
CA ALA A 343 0.01 17.12 -17.89
C ALA A 343 0.42 16.12 -16.78
N ILE A 344 0.75 16.60 -15.57
CA ILE A 344 1.02 15.74 -14.41
C ILE A 344 -0.29 15.16 -13.88
N THR A 345 -1.35 15.95 -13.86
CA THR A 345 -2.64 15.65 -13.25
C THR A 345 -3.69 15.11 -14.24
N GLY A 346 -3.44 15.24 -15.55
CA GLY A 346 -4.38 14.90 -16.60
C GLY A 346 -4.15 13.55 -17.27
N GLY A 347 -4.82 12.50 -16.83
CA GLY A 347 -5.00 11.27 -17.57
C GLY A 347 -3.87 10.22 -17.51
N SER A 348 -4.03 9.11 -18.24
CA SER A 348 -3.14 7.94 -18.24
C SER A 348 -1.87 8.12 -19.09
N ALA A 349 -1.88 9.00 -20.08
CA ALA A 349 -0.70 9.30 -20.89
C ALA A 349 0.26 10.21 -20.12
N GLY A 350 1.55 9.83 -20.06
CA GLY A 350 2.60 10.66 -19.47
C GLY A 350 2.81 11.96 -20.28
N PRO A 351 3.49 12.97 -19.67
CA PRO A 351 3.81 14.21 -20.38
C PRO A 351 4.83 13.97 -21.51
N ASP A 352 4.81 14.86 -22.50
CA ASP A 352 5.86 14.88 -23.53
C ASP A 352 7.17 15.36 -22.93
N LEU A 353 8.18 14.49 -22.92
CA LEU A 353 9.52 14.76 -22.39
C LEU A 353 10.50 15.22 -23.46
N SER A 354 10.06 15.41 -24.69
CA SER A 354 10.92 15.79 -25.83
C SER A 354 11.27 17.28 -25.88
N GLN A 355 10.44 18.13 -25.28
CA GLN A 355 10.58 19.59 -25.34
C GLN A 355 11.59 20.09 -24.31
N PRO A 356 12.64 20.84 -24.73
CA PRO A 356 13.61 21.41 -23.80
C PRO A 356 12.95 22.43 -22.85
N ALA A 357 13.30 22.37 -21.56
CA ALA A 357 12.87 23.36 -20.59
C ALA A 357 13.66 24.68 -20.77
N SER A 358 12.99 25.82 -20.60
CA SER A 358 13.67 27.10 -20.48
C SER A 358 14.28 27.20 -19.08
N LEU A 359 15.62 27.19 -19.02
CA LEU A 359 16.37 27.19 -17.76
C LEU A 359 16.74 28.61 -17.31
N ILE A 360 17.21 29.47 -18.26
CA ILE A 360 17.51 30.87 -18.01
C ILE A 360 16.84 31.66 -19.12
N ALA A 361 15.91 32.53 -18.76
CA ALA A 361 15.22 33.42 -19.70
C ALA A 361 15.68 34.85 -19.47
N LEU A 362 16.43 35.39 -20.40
CA LEU A 362 16.83 36.79 -20.45
C LEU A 362 16.14 37.48 -21.65
N PRO A 363 16.03 38.82 -21.67
CA PRO A 363 15.32 39.54 -22.76
C PRO A 363 15.80 39.22 -24.18
N LEU A 364 17.08 38.83 -24.32
CA LEU A 364 17.72 38.58 -25.61
C LEU A 364 18.33 37.18 -25.75
N VAL A 365 18.31 36.38 -24.70
CA VAL A 365 18.98 35.06 -24.68
C VAL A 365 18.16 34.09 -23.83
N ASN A 366 17.80 32.97 -24.41
CA ASN A 366 17.15 31.88 -23.71
C ASN A 366 18.07 30.65 -23.67
N VAL A 367 18.47 30.25 -22.46
CA VAL A 367 19.19 28.98 -22.28
C VAL A 367 18.16 27.90 -21.96
N SER A 368 18.04 26.96 -22.86
CA SER A 368 17.15 25.79 -22.70
C SER A 368 17.95 24.53 -22.48
N GLY A 369 17.32 23.55 -21.83
CA GLY A 369 17.97 22.27 -21.54
C GLY A 369 17.01 21.10 -21.50
N ARG A 370 17.55 19.93 -21.82
CA ARG A 370 16.82 18.66 -21.75
C ARG A 370 17.73 17.55 -21.24
N ALA A 371 17.19 16.75 -20.34
CA ALA A 371 17.84 15.51 -19.87
C ALA A 371 16.79 14.43 -19.64
N HIS A 372 17.21 13.18 -19.74
CA HIS A 372 16.38 12.02 -19.48
C HIS A 372 17.22 10.90 -18.86
N ALA A 373 16.70 10.26 -17.82
CA ALA A 373 17.31 9.10 -17.19
C ALA A 373 16.20 8.11 -16.81
N THR A 374 16.47 6.83 -17.03
CA THR A 374 15.56 5.73 -16.64
C THR A 374 16.29 4.72 -15.77
N LEU A 375 15.55 4.15 -14.83
CA LEU A 375 15.97 3.04 -14.01
C LEU A 375 15.09 1.83 -14.33
N GLY A 376 15.71 0.75 -14.76
CA GLY A 376 15.03 -0.49 -15.13
C GLY A 376 14.42 -1.22 -13.93
N THR A 377 13.69 -2.29 -14.21
CA THR A 377 13.09 -3.18 -13.20
C THR A 377 14.06 -4.28 -12.79
N ALA A 378 13.93 -4.75 -11.55
CA ALA A 378 14.57 -5.96 -11.05
C ALA A 378 13.53 -6.87 -10.40
N SER A 379 13.70 -8.17 -10.54
CA SER A 379 12.82 -9.18 -9.94
C SER A 379 13.65 -10.10 -9.05
N GLN A 380 13.10 -10.43 -7.88
CA GLN A 380 13.71 -11.33 -6.92
C GLN A 380 12.66 -12.10 -6.13
N THR A 381 12.96 -13.37 -5.83
CA THR A 381 12.19 -14.15 -4.86
C THR A 381 12.78 -13.95 -3.47
N LEU A 382 11.94 -13.48 -2.54
CA LEU A 382 12.30 -13.24 -1.14
C LEU A 382 11.67 -14.31 -0.24
N VAL A 383 12.45 -14.81 0.71
CA VAL A 383 11.97 -15.80 1.69
C VAL A 383 12.05 -15.18 3.08
N PHE A 384 10.91 -15.14 3.77
CA PHE A 384 10.79 -14.67 5.14
C PHE A 384 10.69 -15.86 6.08
N SER A 385 11.59 -15.92 7.05
CA SER A 385 11.61 -16.92 8.12
C SER A 385 10.62 -16.55 9.24
N ASP A 386 10.43 -17.45 10.19
CA ASP A 386 9.62 -17.21 11.40
C ASP A 386 10.12 -16.00 12.20
N ALA A 387 11.44 -15.84 12.31
CA ALA A 387 12.06 -14.68 12.96
C ALA A 387 11.83 -13.39 12.17
N ASP A 388 11.93 -13.43 10.84
CA ASP A 388 11.63 -12.26 10.00
C ASP A 388 10.18 -11.80 10.18
N ILE A 389 9.23 -12.74 10.22
CA ILE A 389 7.80 -12.47 10.42
C ILE A 389 7.55 -11.89 11.82
N ALA A 390 8.15 -12.47 12.86
CA ALA A 390 7.98 -12.02 14.23
C ALA A 390 8.57 -10.62 14.49
N ASN A 391 9.69 -10.30 13.82
CA ASN A 391 10.38 -9.02 13.97
C ASN A 391 9.99 -7.98 12.91
N HIS A 392 9.05 -8.29 12.04
CA HIS A 392 8.67 -7.44 10.90
C HIS A 392 9.89 -6.98 10.08
N THR A 393 10.78 -7.93 9.77
CA THR A 393 12.02 -7.66 9.03
C THR A 393 11.69 -7.22 7.61
N VAL A 394 12.10 -6.01 7.25
CA VAL A 394 11.95 -5.51 5.89
C VAL A 394 13.02 -6.11 4.99
N ARG A 395 12.62 -6.71 3.87
CA ARG A 395 13.51 -7.18 2.82
C ARG A 395 13.33 -6.35 1.56
N THR A 396 14.44 -6.00 0.93
CA THR A 396 14.47 -5.05 -0.17
C THR A 396 14.91 -5.73 -1.47
N VAL A 397 14.18 -5.48 -2.55
CA VAL A 397 14.64 -5.71 -3.93
C VAL A 397 15.10 -4.38 -4.52
N ALA A 398 16.26 -4.37 -5.19
CA ALA A 398 16.81 -3.16 -5.79
C ALA A 398 17.11 -3.39 -7.29
N SER A 399 16.82 -2.40 -8.12
CA SER A 399 17.05 -2.42 -9.57
C SER A 399 18.48 -1.99 -9.96
N GLY A 400 19.47 -2.42 -9.20
CA GLY A 400 20.89 -2.18 -9.47
C GLY A 400 21.63 -1.45 -8.34
N ASN A 401 22.94 -1.26 -8.52
CA ASN A 401 23.77 -0.52 -7.58
C ASN A 401 23.54 0.99 -7.78
N LEU A 402 22.60 1.56 -7.04
CA LEU A 402 22.36 3.00 -6.99
C LEU A 402 23.46 3.68 -6.14
N THR A 403 24.72 3.51 -6.52
CA THR A 403 25.87 4.16 -5.86
C THR A 403 25.96 5.65 -6.18
N GLN A 404 25.23 6.11 -7.19
CA GLN A 404 25.16 7.51 -7.58
C GLN A 404 23.69 7.96 -7.60
N SER A 405 23.46 9.22 -7.19
CA SER A 405 22.17 9.87 -7.30
C SER A 405 21.69 9.82 -8.77
N LEU A 406 20.46 9.35 -8.98
CA LEU A 406 19.85 9.33 -10.30
C LEU A 406 19.66 10.76 -10.83
N THR A 407 19.37 11.71 -9.94
CA THR A 407 19.32 13.16 -10.24
C THR A 407 20.69 13.69 -10.68
N GLY A 408 21.76 13.27 -10.00
CA GLY A 408 23.12 13.63 -10.41
C GLY A 408 23.50 13.08 -11.78
N SER A 409 23.03 11.87 -12.12
CA SER A 409 23.22 11.30 -13.46
C SER A 409 22.40 12.03 -14.50
N LEU A 410 21.14 12.40 -14.18
CA LEU A 410 20.26 13.19 -15.03
C LEU A 410 20.91 14.54 -15.38
N LEU A 411 21.37 15.27 -14.37
CA LEU A 411 21.92 16.61 -14.57
C LEU A 411 23.30 16.61 -15.29
N ARG A 412 24.08 15.54 -15.16
CA ARG A 412 25.31 15.39 -15.98
C ARG A 412 25.02 15.15 -17.46
N ASN A 413 23.89 14.53 -17.77
CA ASN A 413 23.46 14.26 -19.15
C ASN A 413 22.60 15.40 -19.73
N LEU A 414 22.57 16.56 -19.07
CA LEU A 414 21.80 17.70 -19.53
C LEU A 414 22.39 18.30 -20.80
N VAL A 415 21.64 18.23 -21.88
CA VAL A 415 21.98 18.88 -23.16
C VAL A 415 21.44 20.30 -23.12
N LEU A 416 22.33 21.27 -23.21
CA LEU A 416 22.03 22.70 -23.16
C LEU A 416 22.11 23.33 -24.55
N ASN A 417 21.21 24.28 -24.80
CA ASN A 417 21.19 25.11 -26.03
C ASN A 417 20.94 26.58 -25.70
N ILE A 418 21.51 27.47 -26.47
CA ILE A 418 21.19 28.90 -26.46
C ILE A 418 20.52 29.22 -27.80
N ASP A 419 19.24 29.60 -27.79
CA ASP A 419 18.45 29.92 -28.97
C ASP A 419 18.64 28.94 -30.16
N GLY A 420 18.78 27.62 -29.82
CA GLY A 420 19.01 26.55 -30.80
C GLY A 420 20.48 26.30 -31.17
N LEU A 421 21.42 27.06 -30.61
CA LEU A 421 22.86 26.93 -30.83
C LEU A 421 23.53 26.27 -29.61
N GLY A 422 24.75 25.75 -29.79
CA GLY A 422 25.54 25.18 -28.70
C GLY A 422 25.95 26.22 -27.66
N VAL A 423 26.04 25.81 -26.40
CA VAL A 423 26.45 26.66 -25.27
C VAL A 423 27.97 26.82 -25.25
N PRO A 424 28.52 28.06 -25.07
CA PRO A 424 29.95 28.24 -24.89
C PRO A 424 30.53 27.43 -23.73
N PRO A 425 31.75 26.84 -23.83
CA PRO A 425 32.29 25.94 -22.83
C PRO A 425 32.36 26.52 -21.41
N LEU A 426 32.65 27.82 -21.29
CA LEU A 426 32.70 28.54 -20.01
C LEU A 426 31.32 28.54 -19.31
N LEU A 427 30.27 28.84 -20.03
CA LEU A 427 28.90 28.89 -19.51
C LEU A 427 28.42 27.45 -19.20
N GLN A 428 28.76 26.48 -20.06
CA GLN A 428 28.42 25.07 -19.83
C GLN A 428 29.07 24.56 -18.54
N SER A 429 30.35 24.82 -18.31
CA SER A 429 31.04 24.41 -17.10
C SER A 429 30.49 25.07 -15.84
N ALA A 430 30.18 26.38 -15.91
CA ALA A 430 29.57 27.14 -14.81
C ALA A 430 28.17 26.61 -14.47
N LEU A 431 27.34 26.31 -15.48
CA LEU A 431 26.00 25.72 -15.27
C LEU A 431 26.10 24.31 -14.67
N THR A 432 27.02 23.47 -15.18
CA THR A 432 27.22 22.11 -14.63
C THR A 432 27.64 22.15 -13.16
N THR A 433 28.53 23.09 -12.81
CA THR A 433 28.96 23.30 -11.41
C THR A 433 27.76 23.71 -10.55
N THR A 434 26.98 24.72 -10.97
CA THR A 434 25.80 25.18 -10.25
C THR A 434 24.76 24.06 -10.10
N LEU A 435 24.48 23.28 -11.13
CA LEU A 435 23.57 22.14 -11.06
C LEU A 435 24.09 21.05 -10.11
N GLY A 436 25.40 20.85 -10.04
CA GLY A 436 26.02 19.94 -9.06
C GLY A 436 25.74 20.35 -7.62
N THR A 437 25.74 21.65 -7.31
CA THR A 437 25.49 22.14 -5.94
C THR A 437 24.03 22.02 -5.51
N VAL A 438 23.07 21.99 -6.45
CA VAL A 438 21.64 21.91 -6.14
C VAL A 438 21.11 20.47 -6.14
N THR A 439 21.87 19.52 -6.70
CA THR A 439 21.49 18.10 -6.76
C THR A 439 21.07 17.53 -5.38
N PRO A 440 21.82 17.77 -4.27
CA PRO A 440 21.42 17.25 -2.97
C PRO A 440 20.06 17.75 -2.49
N GLY A 441 19.73 19.01 -2.77
CA GLY A 441 18.42 19.59 -2.41
C GLY A 441 17.28 18.93 -3.17
N ILE A 442 17.46 18.68 -4.47
CA ILE A 442 16.46 18.00 -5.32
C ILE A 442 16.30 16.53 -4.88
N ASP A 443 17.41 15.83 -4.61
CA ASP A 443 17.36 14.46 -4.11
C ASP A 443 16.63 14.37 -2.76
N LEU A 444 16.87 15.33 -1.87
CA LEU A 444 16.18 15.41 -0.58
C LEU A 444 14.67 15.55 -0.75
N VAL A 445 14.22 16.45 -1.62
CA VAL A 445 12.80 16.65 -1.93
C VAL A 445 12.21 15.37 -2.52
N LEU A 446 12.85 14.82 -3.55
CA LEU A 446 12.39 13.63 -4.27
C LEU A 446 12.29 12.43 -3.32
N ASP A 447 13.33 12.16 -2.53
CA ASP A 447 13.35 11.03 -1.59
C ASP A 447 12.30 11.23 -0.48
N THR A 448 12.19 12.43 0.11
CA THR A 448 11.20 12.70 1.17
C THR A 448 9.76 12.56 0.67
N VAL A 449 9.45 13.11 -0.50
CA VAL A 449 8.11 13.02 -1.10
C VAL A 449 7.76 11.56 -1.40
N LEU A 450 8.63 10.85 -2.09
CA LEU A 450 8.37 9.45 -2.45
C LEU A 450 8.23 8.56 -1.21
N ARG A 451 9.10 8.74 -0.20
CA ARG A 451 9.00 7.98 1.06
C ARG A 451 7.73 8.30 1.82
N SER A 452 7.30 9.56 1.88
CA SER A 452 6.02 9.93 2.51
C SER A 452 4.82 9.21 1.87
N LEU A 453 4.97 8.80 0.61
CA LEU A 453 4.02 7.97 -0.14
C LEU A 453 4.32 6.46 -0.03
N GLY A 454 5.37 6.08 0.70
CA GLY A 454 5.84 4.71 0.82
C GLY A 454 6.49 4.17 -0.44
N LEU A 455 7.18 5.02 -1.19
CA LEU A 455 7.88 4.70 -2.43
C LEU A 455 9.38 4.97 -2.30
N ARG A 456 10.19 4.26 -3.09
CA ARG A 456 11.61 4.53 -3.30
C ARG A 456 11.95 4.24 -4.75
N LEU A 457 12.72 5.14 -5.36
CA LEU A 457 13.19 4.94 -6.74
C LEU A 457 14.02 3.67 -6.87
N GLY A 458 13.56 2.74 -7.70
CA GLY A 458 14.27 1.50 -8.00
C GLY A 458 14.34 0.49 -6.86
N TYR A 459 13.53 0.65 -5.82
CA TYR A 459 13.45 -0.28 -4.70
C TYR A 459 12.02 -0.77 -4.49
N ALA A 460 11.90 -1.99 -3.99
CA ALA A 460 10.67 -2.54 -3.43
C ALA A 460 11.01 -3.13 -2.06
N ASP A 461 10.54 -2.48 -1.02
CA ASP A 461 10.66 -2.94 0.36
C ASP A 461 9.44 -3.78 0.72
N LEU A 462 9.64 -4.98 1.24
CA LEU A 462 8.59 -5.92 1.59
C LEU A 462 8.68 -6.31 3.06
N ASP A 463 7.51 -6.46 3.66
CA ASP A 463 7.34 -6.89 5.04
C ASP A 463 6.16 -7.87 5.11
N VAL A 464 6.25 -8.87 5.98
CA VAL A 464 5.18 -9.81 6.26
C VAL A 464 4.44 -9.38 7.51
N ASP A 465 3.18 -8.95 7.34
CA ASP A 465 2.32 -8.41 8.39
C ASP A 465 1.73 -9.49 9.31
N GLY A 466 1.84 -10.76 8.91
CA GLY A 466 1.42 -11.90 9.71
C GLY A 466 1.14 -13.15 8.90
N THR A 467 0.90 -14.23 9.62
CA THR A 467 0.51 -15.53 9.06
C THR A 467 -0.57 -16.18 9.91
N LEU A 468 -1.55 -16.77 9.26
CA LEU A 468 -2.56 -17.62 9.90
C LEU A 468 -2.36 -19.05 9.42
N CYS A 469 -2.05 -19.93 10.37
CA CYS A 469 -1.85 -21.34 10.10
C CYS A 469 -3.05 -22.15 10.60
N ASN A 470 -3.44 -23.19 9.84
CA ASN A 470 -4.49 -24.14 10.22
C ASN A 470 -5.87 -23.50 10.49
N GLN A 471 -6.24 -22.50 9.72
CA GLN A 471 -7.58 -21.93 9.79
C GLN A 471 -8.59 -22.87 9.12
N ALA A 472 -9.66 -23.23 9.83
CA ALA A 472 -10.73 -24.00 9.26
C ALA A 472 -11.62 -23.09 8.38
N VAL A 473 -11.69 -23.37 7.09
CA VAL A 473 -12.49 -22.63 6.13
C VAL A 473 -13.52 -23.57 5.50
N LEU A 474 -14.78 -23.15 5.52
CA LEU A 474 -15.83 -23.85 4.76
C LEU A 474 -15.54 -23.67 3.28
N VAL A 475 -15.34 -24.79 2.56
CA VAL A 475 -14.95 -24.77 1.13
C VAL A 475 -16.03 -25.31 0.23
N GLN A 476 -17.10 -25.87 0.81
CA GLN A 476 -18.25 -26.43 0.11
C GLN A 476 -19.47 -26.48 1.04
#